data_1e767ccc33c5bdf4a60d60b5d1d7619f
#
_entry.id   1e767ccc33c5bdf4a60d60b5d1d7619f
#
_cell.length_a   1.000
_cell.length_b   1.000
_cell.length_c   1.000
_cell.angle_alpha   90.00
_cell.angle_beta   90.00
_cell.angle_gamma   90.00
#
_symmetry.space_group_name_H-M   'P 1'
#
loop_
_entity.id
_entity.type
_entity.pdbx_description
1 polymer ?
#
loop_
_entity_poly.entity_id
_entity_poly.type
_entity_poly.pdbx_seq_one_letter_code
_entity_poly.pdbx_strand_id
1 'polypeptide(L)'
;MPHRMLRILLAPAAMLLASQSYAQGLLPTHRISAELAAQAVTAAVTSCAGQGYAETAVVVDADGVRQAVLRGDRAGSHTLDSAYDKAYTAASLKTDTSALVERSKSVPTLANLFTQVPHLILLGGGIVIKVGDEVVGAIGAAGAPGANLDDACARAGLDKISDQLK
;
A
#
# COMPACT_ATOMS: atom_id res chain seq x y z
N MET A 1 15.95 -76.26 -29.84
CA MET A 1 15.70 -74.83 -30.09
C MET A 1 15.73 -74.14 -28.74
N PRO A 2 16.73 -73.26 -28.42
CA PRO A 2 16.83 -72.61 -27.11
C PRO A 2 16.12 -71.27 -27.12
N HIS A 3 15.21 -71.05 -26.20
CA HIS A 3 14.54 -69.77 -25.95
C HIS A 3 15.50 -68.79 -25.33
N ARG A 4 15.80 -67.70 -26.03
CA ARG A 4 16.51 -66.53 -25.51
C ARG A 4 15.56 -65.69 -24.67
N MET A 5 15.71 -65.69 -23.35
CA MET A 5 15.03 -64.75 -22.44
C MET A 5 15.71 -63.38 -22.59
N LEU A 6 14.95 -62.39 -23.09
CA LEU A 6 15.30 -60.99 -23.13
C LEU A 6 15.10 -60.36 -21.73
N ARG A 7 16.21 -60.08 -21.03
CA ARG A 7 16.14 -59.38 -19.74
C ARG A 7 16.06 -57.84 -20.02
N ILE A 8 14.91 -57.29 -19.77
CA ILE A 8 14.69 -55.83 -19.79
C ILE A 8 15.26 -55.29 -18.47
N LEU A 9 16.36 -54.54 -18.55
CA LEU A 9 16.92 -53.74 -17.43
C LEU A 9 16.11 -52.45 -17.30
N LEU A 10 15.26 -52.37 -16.31
CA LEU A 10 14.67 -51.10 -15.88
C LEU A 10 15.71 -50.33 -15.06
N ALA A 11 16.23 -49.20 -15.63
CA ALA A 11 17.02 -48.25 -14.88
C ALA A 11 16.12 -47.35 -14.04
N PRO A 12 16.38 -47.15 -12.73
CA PRO A 12 15.63 -46.22 -11.93
C PRO A 12 15.98 -44.77 -12.33
N ALA A 13 14.98 -44.03 -12.81
CA ALA A 13 15.11 -42.57 -13.01
C ALA A 13 15.18 -41.91 -11.62
N ALA A 14 16.36 -41.50 -11.22
CA ALA A 14 16.56 -40.67 -10.02
C ALA A 14 16.02 -39.26 -10.31
N MET A 15 14.87 -38.92 -9.75
CA MET A 15 14.35 -37.54 -9.72
C MET A 15 15.26 -36.71 -8.80
N LEU A 16 16.10 -35.85 -9.40
CA LEU A 16 16.83 -34.80 -8.69
C LEU A 16 15.81 -33.75 -8.23
N LEU A 17 15.41 -33.81 -6.96
CA LEU A 17 14.73 -32.73 -6.26
C LEU A 17 15.72 -31.58 -6.11
N ALA A 18 15.63 -30.59 -6.99
CA ALA A 18 16.39 -29.32 -6.86
C ALA A 18 15.82 -28.60 -5.62
N SER A 19 16.53 -28.69 -4.49
CA SER A 19 16.28 -27.88 -3.30
C SER A 19 16.57 -26.42 -3.69
N GLN A 20 15.54 -25.58 -3.76
CA GLN A 20 15.74 -24.14 -3.90
C GLN A 20 16.30 -23.63 -2.56
N SER A 21 17.62 -23.41 -2.52
CA SER A 21 18.26 -22.69 -1.42
C SER A 21 17.84 -21.23 -1.50
N TYR A 22 16.87 -20.80 -0.71
CA TYR A 22 16.64 -19.39 -0.46
C TYR A 22 17.84 -18.83 0.30
N ALA A 23 18.48 -17.78 -0.25
CA ALA A 23 19.52 -17.06 0.45
C ALA A 23 18.94 -16.47 1.74
N GLN A 24 19.35 -16.97 2.90
CA GLN A 24 18.78 -16.65 4.22
C GLN A 24 18.97 -15.17 4.65
N GLY A 25 19.59 -14.33 3.83
CA GLY A 25 19.81 -12.91 4.10
C GLY A 25 18.92 -11.94 3.31
N LEU A 26 18.03 -12.45 2.45
CA LEU A 26 17.16 -11.60 1.63
C LEU A 26 15.69 -11.82 2.00
N LEU A 27 14.97 -10.71 2.23
CA LEU A 27 13.52 -10.73 2.44
C LEU A 27 12.83 -10.35 1.12
N PRO A 28 11.95 -11.21 0.58
CA PRO A 28 11.09 -10.81 -0.53
C PRO A 28 10.10 -9.74 -0.02
N THR A 29 9.96 -8.64 -0.77
CA THR A 29 8.99 -7.59 -0.47
C THR A 29 8.19 -7.26 -1.71
N HIS A 30 6.88 -7.10 -1.56
CA HIS A 30 6.02 -6.61 -2.62
C HIS A 30 5.78 -5.12 -2.45
N ARG A 31 5.70 -4.41 -3.56
CA ARG A 31 5.42 -2.98 -3.61
C ARG A 31 4.38 -2.70 -4.66
N ILE A 32 3.55 -1.69 -4.41
CA ILE A 32 2.63 -1.20 -5.42
C ILE A 32 3.39 -0.70 -6.65
N SER A 33 2.94 -1.07 -7.84
CA SER A 33 3.52 -0.59 -9.10
C SER A 33 3.20 0.89 -9.35
N ALA A 34 4.04 1.57 -10.13
CA ALA A 34 3.79 2.95 -10.53
C ALA A 34 2.48 3.11 -11.31
N GLU A 35 2.11 2.10 -12.11
CA GLU A 35 0.87 2.09 -12.87
C GLU A 35 -0.36 2.08 -11.95
N LEU A 36 -0.41 1.16 -10.98
CA LEU A 36 -1.51 1.10 -10.01
C LEU A 36 -1.54 2.34 -9.13
N ALA A 37 -0.38 2.83 -8.71
CA ALA A 37 -0.29 4.06 -7.93
C ALA A 37 -0.88 5.26 -8.69
N ALA A 38 -0.58 5.40 -9.99
CA ALA A 38 -1.14 6.48 -10.83
C ALA A 38 -2.66 6.35 -11.00
N GLN A 39 -3.18 5.13 -11.18
CA GLN A 39 -4.62 4.88 -11.25
C GLN A 39 -5.31 5.28 -9.92
N ALA A 40 -4.73 4.91 -8.78
CA ALA A 40 -5.29 5.19 -7.46
C ALA A 40 -5.35 6.69 -7.17
N VAL A 41 -4.26 7.45 -7.38
CA VAL A 41 -4.29 8.91 -7.14
C VAL A 41 -5.25 9.63 -8.08
N THR A 42 -5.36 9.16 -9.34
CA THR A 42 -6.30 9.74 -10.30
C THR A 42 -7.75 9.52 -9.86
N ALA A 43 -8.10 8.30 -9.43
CA ALA A 43 -9.43 7.97 -8.97
C ALA A 43 -9.81 8.74 -7.69
N ALA A 44 -8.89 8.85 -6.73
CA ALA A 44 -9.09 9.61 -5.49
C ALA A 44 -9.40 11.08 -5.79
N VAL A 45 -8.54 11.75 -6.56
CA VAL A 45 -8.73 13.17 -6.93
C VAL A 45 -10.01 13.39 -7.72
N THR A 46 -10.30 12.51 -8.71
CA THR A 46 -11.52 12.62 -9.53
C THR A 46 -12.79 12.44 -8.70
N SER A 47 -12.81 11.46 -7.79
CA SER A 47 -13.94 11.22 -6.89
C SER A 47 -14.25 12.44 -6.04
N CYS A 48 -13.23 13.07 -5.48
CA CYS A 48 -13.40 14.26 -4.65
C CYS A 48 -13.74 15.51 -5.44
N ALA A 49 -13.17 15.70 -6.62
CA ALA A 49 -13.53 16.78 -7.52
C ALA A 49 -15.01 16.72 -7.92
N GLY A 50 -15.55 15.50 -8.13
CA GLY A 50 -16.98 15.28 -8.39
C GLY A 50 -17.90 15.69 -7.24
N GLN A 51 -17.37 15.79 -6.02
CA GLN A 51 -18.06 16.27 -4.82
C GLN A 51 -17.78 17.75 -4.52
N GLY A 52 -17.00 18.43 -5.38
CA GLY A 52 -16.65 19.84 -5.25
C GLY A 52 -15.41 20.11 -4.37
N TYR A 53 -14.64 19.08 -4.00
CA TYR A 53 -13.44 19.24 -3.17
C TYR A 53 -12.18 19.33 -4.03
N ALA A 54 -11.29 20.27 -3.67
CA ALA A 54 -9.98 20.44 -4.30
C ALA A 54 -8.92 19.64 -3.55
N GLU A 55 -8.68 18.42 -4.00
CA GLU A 55 -7.95 17.38 -3.28
C GLU A 55 -6.56 17.11 -3.87
N THR A 56 -5.62 16.70 -3.03
CA THR A 56 -4.36 16.06 -3.43
C THR A 56 -4.37 14.63 -2.94
N ALA A 57 -3.95 13.70 -3.79
CA ALA A 57 -3.70 12.32 -3.42
C ALA A 57 -2.24 11.93 -3.65
N VAL A 58 -1.70 11.14 -2.72
CA VAL A 58 -0.33 10.59 -2.77
C VAL A 58 -0.40 9.09 -2.49
N VAL A 59 0.25 8.30 -3.33
CA VAL A 59 0.52 6.88 -3.04
C VAL A 59 2.00 6.73 -2.72
N VAL A 60 2.27 6.03 -1.62
CA VAL A 60 3.62 5.59 -1.23
C VAL A 60 3.73 4.06 -1.32
N ASP A 61 4.95 3.55 -1.53
CA ASP A 61 5.23 2.12 -1.44
C ASP A 61 5.30 1.64 0.03
N ALA A 62 5.65 0.37 0.23
CA ALA A 62 5.75 -0.24 1.56
C ALA A 62 6.81 0.43 2.47
N ASP A 63 7.80 1.09 1.88
CA ASP A 63 8.87 1.81 2.60
C ASP A 63 8.52 3.30 2.83
N GLY A 64 7.33 3.74 2.41
CA GLY A 64 6.88 5.13 2.55
C GLY A 64 7.43 6.07 1.48
N VAL A 65 8.04 5.55 0.41
CA VAL A 65 8.56 6.35 -0.70
C VAL A 65 7.42 6.70 -1.66
N ARG A 66 7.35 7.97 -2.08
CA ARG A 66 6.31 8.45 -3.02
C ARG A 66 6.41 7.70 -4.34
N GLN A 67 5.33 7.04 -4.75
CA GLN A 67 5.21 6.31 -6.01
C GLN A 67 4.39 7.10 -7.04
N ALA A 68 3.33 7.78 -6.59
CA ALA A 68 2.55 8.70 -7.41
C ALA A 68 2.01 9.85 -6.57
N VAL A 69 1.89 11.02 -7.20
CA VAL A 69 1.31 12.24 -6.62
C VAL A 69 0.43 12.91 -7.66
N LEU A 70 -0.80 13.23 -7.29
CA LEU A 70 -1.67 14.05 -8.11
C LEU A 70 -2.30 15.15 -7.24
N ARG A 71 -1.95 16.41 -7.54
CA ARG A 71 -2.62 17.56 -6.98
C ARG A 71 -3.75 17.99 -7.91
N GLY A 72 -4.98 17.88 -7.46
CA GLY A 72 -6.15 18.34 -8.19
C GLY A 72 -6.17 19.86 -8.39
N ASP A 73 -6.96 20.30 -9.36
CA ASP A 73 -7.09 21.72 -9.67
C ASP A 73 -7.55 22.49 -8.43
N ARG A 74 -6.88 23.62 -8.18
CA ARG A 74 -7.14 24.53 -7.04
C ARG A 74 -6.84 23.95 -5.65
N ALA A 75 -6.35 22.71 -5.53
CA ALA A 75 -5.89 22.20 -4.24
C ALA A 75 -4.75 23.05 -3.69
N GLY A 76 -4.78 23.37 -2.41
CA GLY A 76 -3.74 24.17 -1.75
C GLY A 76 -2.37 23.48 -1.78
N SER A 77 -1.28 24.22 -1.88
CA SER A 77 0.07 23.61 -1.93
C SER A 77 0.41 22.79 -0.68
N HIS A 78 -0.12 23.15 0.50
CA HIS A 78 0.06 22.43 1.75
C HIS A 78 -0.53 21.00 1.71
N THR A 79 -1.49 20.73 0.83
CA THR A 79 -2.10 19.41 0.69
C THR A 79 -1.13 18.38 0.12
N LEU A 80 -0.07 18.81 -0.59
CA LEU A 80 0.99 17.91 -1.08
C LEU A 80 1.70 17.21 0.08
N ASP A 81 2.10 17.97 1.10
CA ASP A 81 2.78 17.42 2.27
C ASP A 81 1.78 16.68 3.19
N SER A 82 0.59 17.25 3.41
CA SER A 82 -0.43 16.62 4.25
C SER A 82 -0.89 15.27 3.68
N ALA A 83 -1.12 15.14 2.37
CA ALA A 83 -1.48 13.87 1.76
C ALA A 83 -0.32 12.86 1.83
N TYR A 84 0.92 13.31 1.64
CA TYR A 84 2.10 12.48 1.82
C TYR A 84 2.24 11.99 3.25
N ASP A 85 2.16 12.87 4.24
CA ASP A 85 2.32 12.50 5.65
C ASP A 85 1.24 11.50 6.09
N LYS A 86 0.00 11.62 5.58
CA LYS A 86 -1.07 10.64 5.81
C LYS A 86 -0.73 9.28 5.19
N ALA A 87 -0.28 9.24 3.93
CA ALA A 87 0.13 8.01 3.26
C ALA A 87 1.33 7.38 3.97
N TYR A 88 2.36 8.17 4.29
CA TYR A 88 3.55 7.74 5.00
C TYR A 88 3.20 7.15 6.37
N THR A 89 2.36 7.83 7.14
CA THR A 89 1.89 7.35 8.44
C THR A 89 1.19 6.00 8.31
N ALA A 90 0.26 5.87 7.35
CA ALA A 90 -0.48 4.63 7.14
C ALA A 90 0.45 3.47 6.76
N ALA A 91 1.40 3.68 5.83
CA ALA A 91 2.39 2.66 5.42
C ALA A 91 3.31 2.26 6.58
N SER A 92 3.90 3.25 7.29
CA SER A 92 4.88 3.02 8.34
C SER A 92 4.28 2.32 9.56
N LEU A 93 3.06 2.70 9.97
CA LEU A 93 2.37 2.11 11.12
C LEU A 93 1.42 0.97 10.74
N LYS A 94 1.34 0.62 9.44
CA LYS A 94 0.54 -0.47 8.87
C LYS A 94 -0.93 -0.42 9.27
N THR A 95 -1.45 0.80 9.42
CA THR A 95 -2.79 1.06 9.97
C THR A 95 -3.37 2.33 9.34
N ASP A 96 -4.66 2.30 8.99
CA ASP A 96 -5.37 3.50 8.52
C ASP A 96 -5.26 4.62 9.56
N THR A 97 -5.02 5.85 9.10
CA THR A 97 -4.76 6.96 10.03
C THR A 97 -5.97 7.34 10.88
N SER A 98 -7.19 7.16 10.38
CA SER A 98 -8.41 7.34 11.18
C SER A 98 -8.49 6.37 12.37
N ALA A 99 -8.04 5.12 12.20
CA ALA A 99 -7.94 4.17 13.31
C ALA A 99 -6.88 4.57 14.35
N LEU A 100 -5.77 5.19 13.91
CA LEU A 100 -4.76 5.75 14.81
C LEU A 100 -5.31 6.93 15.62
N VAL A 101 -6.12 7.80 14.99
CA VAL A 101 -6.84 8.89 15.67
C VAL A 101 -7.76 8.33 16.76
N GLU A 102 -8.56 7.31 16.47
CA GLU A 102 -9.42 6.69 17.49
C GLU A 102 -8.60 6.07 18.64
N ARG A 103 -7.54 5.34 18.29
CA ARG A 103 -6.67 4.73 19.30
C ARG A 103 -5.99 5.76 20.21
N SER A 104 -5.62 6.92 19.69
CA SER A 104 -4.95 7.97 20.47
C SER A 104 -5.83 8.53 21.60
N LYS A 105 -7.15 8.43 21.49
CA LYS A 105 -8.10 8.86 22.53
C LYS A 105 -7.97 8.03 23.82
N SER A 106 -7.60 6.75 23.68
CA SER A 106 -7.39 5.83 24.81
C SER A 106 -5.92 5.65 25.20
N VAL A 107 -4.98 6.09 24.35
CA VAL A 107 -3.53 5.97 24.55
C VAL A 107 -2.87 7.34 24.36
N PRO A 108 -2.91 8.23 25.36
CA PRO A 108 -2.40 9.62 25.22
C PRO A 108 -0.91 9.70 24.82
N THR A 109 -0.09 8.72 25.21
CA THR A 109 1.32 8.64 24.82
C THR A 109 1.52 8.43 23.32
N LEU A 110 0.52 7.89 22.62
CA LEU A 110 0.57 7.74 21.17
C LEU A 110 0.63 9.11 20.49
N ALA A 111 -0.08 10.11 20.99
CA ALA A 111 -0.06 11.46 20.43
C ALA A 111 1.36 12.08 20.43
N ASN A 112 2.18 11.75 21.43
CA ASN A 112 3.56 12.25 21.51
C ASN A 112 4.43 11.73 20.37
N LEU A 113 4.20 10.50 19.87
CA LEU A 113 4.93 9.94 18.73
C LEU A 113 4.78 10.85 17.49
N PHE A 114 3.56 11.32 17.23
CA PHE A 114 3.25 12.13 16.06
C PHE A 114 3.81 13.56 16.12
N THR A 115 4.25 14.01 17.28
CA THR A 115 4.92 15.31 17.45
C THR A 115 6.45 15.21 17.45
N GLN A 116 7.00 13.99 17.61
CA GLN A 116 8.45 13.78 17.72
C GLN A 116 9.08 13.18 16.47
N VAL A 117 8.29 12.49 15.63
CA VAL A 117 8.80 11.81 14.44
C VAL A 117 8.32 12.55 13.19
N PRO A 118 9.23 13.03 12.33
CA PRO A 118 8.88 13.70 11.07
C PRO A 118 7.96 12.83 10.20
N HIS A 119 7.05 13.48 9.49
CA HIS A 119 6.10 12.87 8.57
C HIS A 119 5.05 11.95 9.20
N LEU A 120 5.05 11.75 10.52
CA LEU A 120 3.92 11.12 11.17
C LEU A 120 2.85 12.16 11.50
N ILE A 121 1.60 11.89 11.07
CA ILE A 121 0.47 12.78 11.32
C ILE A 121 -0.71 12.02 11.92
N LEU A 122 -1.32 12.59 12.97
CA LEU A 122 -2.51 12.04 13.61
C LEU A 122 -3.78 12.69 13.03
N LEU A 123 -4.05 12.40 11.75
CA LEU A 123 -5.15 12.95 11.00
C LEU A 123 -5.63 11.93 9.95
N GLY A 124 -6.95 11.66 9.90
CA GLY A 124 -7.55 10.74 8.92
C GLY A 124 -7.28 11.15 7.47
N GLY A 125 -7.45 10.21 6.56
CA GLY A 125 -7.20 10.37 5.12
C GLY A 125 -6.03 9.53 4.59
N GLY A 126 -5.36 8.75 5.44
CA GLY A 126 -4.34 7.77 5.06
C GLY A 126 -4.87 6.35 5.16
N ILE A 127 -4.84 5.58 4.08
CA ILE A 127 -5.40 4.24 3.95
C ILE A 127 -4.31 3.27 3.51
N VAL A 128 -4.16 2.14 4.21
CA VAL A 128 -3.19 1.10 3.83
C VAL A 128 -3.64 0.37 2.56
N ILE A 129 -2.69 0.02 1.71
CA ILE A 129 -2.89 -0.86 0.54
C ILE A 129 -2.30 -2.22 0.89
N LYS A 130 -3.14 -3.28 0.86
CA LYS A 130 -2.75 -4.63 1.26
C LYS A 130 -2.99 -5.66 0.18
N VAL A 131 -2.14 -6.71 0.18
CA VAL A 131 -2.38 -7.98 -0.52
C VAL A 131 -2.34 -9.07 0.55
N GLY A 132 -3.47 -9.69 0.84
CA GLY A 132 -3.62 -10.51 2.04
C GLY A 132 -3.33 -9.70 3.31
N ASP A 133 -2.38 -10.16 4.11
CA ASP A 133 -1.94 -9.45 5.34
C ASP A 133 -0.74 -8.51 5.12
N GLU A 134 -0.14 -8.55 3.93
CA GLU A 134 1.04 -7.73 3.61
C GLU A 134 0.65 -6.33 3.18
N VAL A 135 1.26 -5.30 3.80
CA VAL A 135 1.13 -3.91 3.36
C VAL A 135 2.13 -3.67 2.22
N VAL A 136 1.62 -3.39 1.03
CA VAL A 136 2.40 -3.14 -0.19
C VAL A 136 2.55 -1.65 -0.51
N GLY A 137 1.87 -0.80 0.25
CA GLY A 137 1.88 0.65 0.13
C GLY A 137 0.77 1.30 0.95
N ALA A 138 0.55 2.58 0.73
CA ALA A 138 -0.60 3.32 1.26
C ALA A 138 -0.96 4.49 0.35
N ILE A 139 -2.22 4.93 0.44
CA ILE A 139 -2.70 6.14 -0.21
C ILE A 139 -3.10 7.17 0.84
N GLY A 140 -2.73 8.42 0.64
CA GLY A 140 -3.17 9.55 1.45
C GLY A 140 -3.90 10.58 0.61
N ALA A 141 -4.94 11.17 1.17
CA ALA A 141 -5.72 12.23 0.56
C ALA A 141 -5.85 13.43 1.51
N ALA A 142 -5.79 14.64 0.97
CA ALA A 142 -5.89 15.87 1.74
C ALA A 142 -6.45 17.02 0.91
N GLY A 143 -7.40 17.80 1.48
CA GLY A 143 -7.98 18.97 0.82
C GLY A 143 -9.47 19.12 1.05
N ALA A 144 -10.16 18.08 1.44
CA ALA A 144 -11.58 18.16 1.80
C ALA A 144 -11.78 18.87 3.18
N PRO A 145 -12.97 19.38 3.47
CA PRO A 145 -13.22 20.12 4.72
C PRO A 145 -13.15 19.26 5.99
N GLY A 146 -12.99 17.94 5.87
CA GLY A 146 -12.92 17.04 7.01
C GLY A 146 -12.20 15.74 6.70
N ALA A 147 -11.51 15.21 7.71
CA ALA A 147 -10.68 14.00 7.56
C ALA A 147 -11.48 12.75 7.13
N ASN A 148 -12.76 12.67 7.47
CA ASN A 148 -13.64 11.60 7.01
C ASN A 148 -13.92 11.69 5.49
N LEU A 149 -13.90 12.89 4.93
CA LEU A 149 -14.04 13.10 3.49
C LEU A 149 -12.74 12.77 2.77
N ASP A 150 -11.60 13.15 3.35
CA ASP A 150 -10.28 12.71 2.87
C ASP A 150 -10.17 11.16 2.87
N ASP A 151 -10.66 10.49 3.93
CA ASP A 151 -10.74 9.02 3.98
C ASP A 151 -11.58 8.46 2.82
N ALA A 152 -12.73 9.06 2.53
CA ALA A 152 -13.60 8.62 1.44
C ALA A 152 -12.90 8.77 0.07
N CYS A 153 -12.15 9.86 -0.13
CA CYS A 153 -11.37 10.08 -1.34
C CYS A 153 -10.26 9.05 -1.51
N ALA A 154 -9.49 8.80 -0.44
CA ALA A 154 -8.43 7.80 -0.44
C ALA A 154 -8.99 6.39 -0.71
N ARG A 155 -10.13 6.04 -0.12
CA ARG A 155 -10.81 4.75 -0.38
C ARG A 155 -11.26 4.61 -1.82
N ALA A 156 -11.81 5.65 -2.45
CA ALA A 156 -12.16 5.60 -3.87
C ALA A 156 -10.94 5.32 -4.75
N GLY A 157 -9.75 5.81 -4.36
CA GLY A 157 -8.48 5.47 -5.01
C GLY A 157 -8.11 4.00 -4.83
N LEU A 158 -8.21 3.47 -3.61
CA LEU A 158 -7.94 2.07 -3.32
C LEU A 158 -8.92 1.13 -4.05
N ASP A 159 -10.22 1.45 -4.01
CA ASP A 159 -11.27 0.64 -4.64
C ASP A 159 -11.04 0.50 -6.15
N LYS A 160 -10.51 1.56 -6.80
CA LYS A 160 -10.19 1.54 -8.24
C LYS A 160 -9.19 0.46 -8.64
N ILE A 161 -8.30 0.10 -7.73
CA ILE A 161 -7.18 -0.83 -8.00
C ILE A 161 -7.35 -2.19 -7.29
N SER A 162 -8.33 -2.34 -6.41
CA SER A 162 -8.49 -3.50 -5.52
C SER A 162 -8.49 -4.84 -6.26
N ASP A 163 -9.18 -4.94 -7.39
CA ASP A 163 -9.26 -6.17 -8.20
C ASP A 163 -7.93 -6.55 -8.90
N GLN A 164 -6.98 -5.62 -8.94
CA GLN A 164 -5.67 -5.77 -9.57
C GLN A 164 -4.56 -6.09 -8.55
N LEU A 165 -4.86 -6.02 -7.25
CA LEU A 165 -3.94 -6.36 -6.17
C LEU A 165 -3.95 -7.88 -5.95
N LYS A 166 -2.96 -8.58 -6.52
CA LYS A 166 -2.85 -10.06 -6.47
C LYS A 166 -1.44 -10.49 -6.10
#